data_9d2fdab4ad2808370f74f02524fef566
#
_entry.id   9d2fdab4ad2808370f74f02524fef566
#
_cell.length_a   1.000
_cell.length_b   1.000
_cell.length_c   1.000
_cell.angle_alpha   90.00
_cell.angle_beta   90.00
_cell.angle_gamma   90.00
#
_symmetry.space_group_name_H-M   'P 1'
#
loop_
_entity.id
_entity.type
_entity.pdbx_description
1 polymer ?
#
loop_
_entity_poly.entity_id
_entity_poly.type
_entity_poly.pdbx_seq_one_letter_code
_entity_poly.pdbx_strand_id
1 'polypeptide(L)'
;MSTTDTTMRAVVTTHGGAARTELREVPVPEPAPDEALIEVRAFAVNRGELTLVAMRDEWIPGQDVAGVVVRRAADGSGPPEGTRVAGLAEWHGWAQYVAVPTVRIAQLPAEVDDAAAAALPMAGTTAIGVLEAGGPLLGANVLVTGASGGVGRYAVQLGNIAGAKITAVARSERADEVRALGAQEVVAETADAPANAFDVILESVGGSSLEAAVTKAVPRATIVVFGISSREPSRVGFLEFGQGGAYEARIVSYFSHYHAHLVGRRLQFLVDLVGAGRLDPGVGYEASWEQLNDALDALEQRRFGGKAVLTVR
;
A
#
# COMPACT_ATOMS: atom_id res chain seq x y z
N MET A 1 14.22 5.10 26.54
CA MET A 1 15.15 6.09 25.92
C MET A 1 16.00 6.73 27.00
N SER A 2 17.33 6.77 26.85
CA SER A 2 18.15 7.68 27.63
C SER A 2 17.76 9.08 27.21
N THR A 3 17.53 10.00 28.15
CA THR A 3 17.05 11.38 27.94
C THR A 3 18.06 12.30 27.24
N THR A 4 19.02 11.77 26.49
CA THR A 4 20.19 12.49 25.94
C THR A 4 20.37 12.38 24.42
N ASP A 5 19.67 11.53 23.71
CA ASP A 5 19.83 11.44 22.26
C ASP A 5 19.03 12.54 21.56
N THR A 6 19.72 13.59 21.13
CA THR A 6 19.14 14.72 20.37
C THR A 6 19.17 14.47 18.85
N THR A 7 19.92 13.46 18.40
CA THR A 7 20.06 13.07 16.99
C THR A 7 19.71 11.60 16.77
N MET A 8 19.36 11.26 15.55
CA MET A 8 19.05 9.91 15.06
C MET A 8 19.59 9.73 13.65
N ARG A 9 19.76 8.49 13.22
CA ARG A 9 20.01 8.19 11.81
C ARG A 9 18.70 8.17 11.01
N ALA A 10 18.72 8.76 9.82
CA ALA A 10 17.61 8.73 8.87
C ALA A 10 18.14 8.61 7.44
N VAL A 11 17.29 8.09 6.57
CA VAL A 11 17.52 8.07 5.12
C VAL A 11 17.15 9.44 4.56
N VAL A 12 18.10 10.08 3.87
CA VAL A 12 17.90 11.36 3.20
C VAL A 12 18.08 11.21 1.71
N THR A 13 17.19 11.80 0.92
CA THR A 13 17.30 11.81 -0.55
C THR A 13 18.44 12.70 -1.00
N THR A 14 19.15 12.28 -2.06
CA THR A 14 20.29 13.01 -2.63
C THR A 14 20.16 13.10 -4.15
N HIS A 15 20.42 14.28 -4.70
CA HIS A 15 20.48 14.50 -6.13
C HIS A 15 21.93 14.73 -6.59
N GLY A 16 22.29 14.15 -7.73
CA GLY A 16 23.62 14.30 -8.33
C GLY A 16 24.71 13.42 -7.73
N GLY A 17 24.39 12.55 -6.76
CA GLY A 17 25.28 11.54 -6.20
C GLY A 17 25.24 10.21 -6.95
N ALA A 18 26.06 9.24 -6.51
CA ALA A 18 26.07 7.87 -7.02
C ALA A 18 24.85 7.05 -6.53
N ALA A 19 24.21 7.48 -5.44
CA ALA A 19 23.06 6.85 -4.83
C ALA A 19 21.89 7.84 -4.73
N ARG A 20 20.64 7.33 -4.75
CA ARG A 20 19.41 8.15 -4.62
C ARG A 20 19.17 8.60 -3.19
N THR A 21 19.71 7.86 -2.23
CA THR A 21 19.53 8.10 -0.79
C THR A 21 20.81 7.77 -0.03
N GLU A 22 21.01 8.40 1.10
CA GLU A 22 22.09 8.10 2.04
C GLU A 22 21.60 8.18 3.49
N LEU A 23 22.32 7.52 4.40
CA LEU A 23 22.06 7.60 5.84
C LEU A 23 22.80 8.80 6.43
N ARG A 24 22.06 9.66 7.15
CA ARG A 24 22.59 10.85 7.83
C ARG A 24 22.10 10.95 9.28
N GLU A 25 22.89 11.64 10.10
CA GLU A 25 22.46 12.12 11.41
C GLU A 25 21.55 13.34 11.25
N VAL A 26 20.37 13.26 11.87
CA VAL A 26 19.35 14.32 11.86
C VAL A 26 18.77 14.47 13.27
N PRO A 27 18.13 15.59 13.62
CA PRO A 27 17.45 15.75 14.90
C PRO A 27 16.31 14.70 15.07
N VAL A 28 16.13 14.19 16.30
CA VAL A 28 14.94 13.39 16.65
C VAL A 28 13.71 14.30 16.57
N PRO A 29 12.61 13.87 15.91
CA PRO A 29 11.42 14.72 15.78
C PRO A 29 10.72 14.92 17.12
N GLU A 30 10.17 16.13 17.32
CA GLU A 30 9.27 16.40 18.44
C GLU A 30 7.84 16.13 18.00
N PRO A 31 7.12 15.15 18.60
CA PRO A 31 5.75 14.83 18.24
C PRO A 31 4.78 15.97 18.56
N ALA A 32 3.77 16.18 17.71
CA ALA A 32 2.60 16.99 18.05
C ALA A 32 1.80 16.37 19.21
N PRO A 33 0.90 17.12 19.85
CA PRO A 33 0.16 16.61 21.03
C PRO A 33 -0.62 15.31 20.80
N ASP A 34 -1.09 15.05 19.58
CA ASP A 34 -1.85 13.88 19.15
C ASP A 34 -0.99 12.81 18.47
N GLU A 35 0.34 12.99 18.48
CA GLU A 35 1.30 12.05 17.88
C GLU A 35 2.06 11.26 18.94
N ALA A 36 2.28 9.98 18.66
CA ALA A 36 3.22 9.14 19.38
C ALA A 36 4.57 9.09 18.67
N LEU A 37 5.67 9.11 19.43
CA LEU A 37 7.00 8.84 18.89
C LEU A 37 7.24 7.33 18.85
N ILE A 38 7.52 6.81 17.66
CA ILE A 38 7.78 5.39 17.43
C ILE A 38 9.27 5.20 17.15
N GLU A 39 9.91 4.28 17.90
CA GLU A 39 11.20 3.69 17.51
C GLU A 39 10.93 2.67 16.41
N VAL A 40 11.40 2.99 15.20
CA VAL A 40 11.15 2.20 14.00
C VAL A 40 12.06 0.96 14.00
N ARG A 41 11.49 -0.22 13.83
CA ARG A 41 12.20 -1.49 13.67
C ARG A 41 12.17 -2.00 12.24
N ALA A 42 11.11 -1.67 11.51
CA ALA A 42 10.97 -1.95 10.09
C ALA A 42 10.13 -0.86 9.41
N PHE A 43 10.43 -0.58 8.17
CA PHE A 43 9.61 0.25 7.30
C PHE A 43 9.44 -0.40 5.93
N ALA A 44 8.38 -0.04 5.20
CA ALA A 44 8.19 -0.54 3.85
C ALA A 44 8.23 0.57 2.80
N VAL A 45 8.56 0.16 1.57
CA VAL A 45 8.65 1.06 0.42
C VAL A 45 7.41 0.94 -0.44
N ASN A 46 6.85 2.09 -0.83
CA ASN A 46 5.73 2.21 -1.75
C ASN A 46 6.19 2.70 -3.13
N ARG A 47 5.50 2.25 -4.19
CA ARG A 47 5.83 2.68 -5.56
C ARG A 47 5.72 4.20 -5.75
N GLY A 48 4.78 4.86 -5.06
CA GLY A 48 4.65 6.31 -5.10
C GLY A 48 5.87 7.06 -4.57
N GLU A 49 6.58 6.48 -3.60
CA GLU A 49 7.80 7.05 -3.02
C GLU A 49 8.96 7.09 -4.01
N LEU A 50 9.04 6.14 -4.99
CA LEU A 50 10.05 6.18 -6.05
C LEU A 50 10.05 7.52 -6.82
N THR A 51 8.86 8.02 -7.14
CA THR A 51 8.71 9.30 -7.83
C THR A 51 9.15 10.47 -6.95
N LEU A 52 8.76 10.45 -5.67
CA LEU A 52 9.09 11.52 -4.73
C LEU A 52 10.58 11.53 -4.37
N VAL A 53 11.20 10.38 -4.22
CA VAL A 53 12.65 10.22 -4.04
C VAL A 53 13.42 10.83 -5.23
N ALA A 54 12.92 10.67 -6.45
CA ALA A 54 13.54 11.24 -7.63
C ALA A 54 13.31 12.76 -7.80
N MET A 55 12.29 13.33 -7.13
CA MET A 55 11.90 14.74 -7.27
C MET A 55 12.35 15.64 -6.12
N ARG A 56 12.54 15.08 -4.92
CA ARG A 56 12.86 15.85 -3.70
C ARG A 56 14.28 15.58 -3.26
N ASP A 57 15.01 16.65 -2.99
CA ASP A 57 16.36 16.60 -2.44
C ASP A 57 16.34 16.98 -0.95
N GLU A 58 17.34 16.52 -0.18
CA GLU A 58 17.47 16.81 1.26
C GLU A 58 16.19 16.49 2.06
N TRP A 59 15.48 15.42 1.67
CA TRP A 59 14.19 15.04 2.24
C TRP A 59 14.24 13.63 2.84
N ILE A 60 13.55 13.42 3.96
CA ILE A 60 13.39 12.12 4.58
C ILE A 60 12.07 11.49 4.10
N PRO A 61 12.10 10.40 3.32
CA PRO A 61 10.90 9.70 2.87
C PRO A 61 10.27 8.82 3.95
N GLY A 62 9.26 8.03 3.52
CA GLY A 62 8.71 6.92 4.28
C GLY A 62 7.39 7.22 4.96
N GLN A 63 6.44 6.31 4.75
CA GLN A 63 5.10 6.37 5.33
C GLN A 63 4.78 5.13 6.17
N ASP A 64 5.14 3.95 5.69
CA ASP A 64 4.83 2.66 6.34
C ASP A 64 5.88 2.30 7.38
N VAL A 65 5.48 2.17 8.64
CA VAL A 65 6.41 1.83 9.73
C VAL A 65 5.82 0.76 10.67
N ALA A 66 6.71 -0.03 11.27
CA ALA A 66 6.43 -0.86 12.42
C ALA A 66 7.54 -0.67 13.45
N GLY A 67 7.18 -0.71 14.74
CA GLY A 67 8.14 -0.48 15.81
C GLY A 67 7.50 -0.44 17.17
N VAL A 68 8.08 0.33 18.09
CA VAL A 68 7.64 0.44 19.49
C VAL A 68 7.40 1.90 19.85
N VAL A 69 6.31 2.19 20.51
CA VAL A 69 6.04 3.51 21.09
C VAL A 69 7.05 3.80 22.20
N VAL A 70 7.88 4.82 22.02
CA VAL A 70 8.87 5.25 23.03
C VAL A 70 8.46 6.53 23.75
N ARG A 71 7.52 7.30 23.19
CA ARG A 71 6.85 8.43 23.86
C ARG A 71 5.39 8.47 23.41
N ARG A 72 4.47 8.39 24.36
CA ARG A 72 3.04 8.47 24.06
C ARG A 72 2.60 9.89 23.66
N ALA A 73 1.46 9.99 22.99
CA ALA A 73 0.85 11.28 22.68
C ALA A 73 0.54 12.08 23.94
N ALA A 74 0.82 13.38 23.91
CA ALA A 74 0.65 14.27 25.07
C ALA A 74 -0.82 14.50 25.43
N ASP A 75 -1.74 14.40 24.47
CA ASP A 75 -3.19 14.49 24.68
C ASP A 75 -3.80 13.25 25.34
N GLY A 76 -2.99 12.21 25.55
CA GLY A 76 -3.42 10.94 26.18
C GLY A 76 -4.02 9.94 25.21
N SER A 77 -4.11 10.25 23.91
CA SER A 77 -4.60 9.33 22.89
C SER A 77 -3.58 8.22 22.54
N GLY A 78 -4.05 7.20 21.84
CA GLY A 78 -3.21 6.12 21.31
C GLY A 78 -2.64 5.14 22.34
N PRO A 79 -1.73 4.27 21.92
CA PRO A 79 -1.16 3.22 22.76
C PRO A 79 -0.11 3.77 23.75
N PRO A 80 0.08 3.11 24.93
CA PRO A 80 1.11 3.47 25.88
C PRO A 80 2.53 3.14 25.38
N GLU A 81 3.53 3.72 26.04
CA GLU A 81 4.95 3.41 25.80
C GLU A 81 5.22 1.89 25.99
N GLY A 82 6.15 1.37 25.18
CA GLY A 82 6.47 -0.06 25.13
C GLY A 82 5.54 -0.91 24.25
N THR A 83 4.44 -0.33 23.74
CA THR A 83 3.53 -1.05 22.84
C THR A 83 4.14 -1.22 21.45
N ARG A 84 4.13 -2.44 20.90
CA ARG A 84 4.47 -2.70 19.51
C ARG A 84 3.33 -2.24 18.61
N VAL A 85 3.68 -1.56 17.51
CA VAL A 85 2.69 -0.92 16.63
C VAL A 85 3.10 -0.99 15.16
N ALA A 86 2.08 -0.99 14.28
CA ALA A 86 2.21 -0.54 12.90
C ALA A 86 1.61 0.87 12.78
N GLY A 87 2.15 1.70 11.91
CA GLY A 87 1.68 3.07 11.73
C GLY A 87 1.85 3.57 10.30
N LEU A 88 0.97 4.50 9.91
CA LEU A 88 1.08 5.25 8.68
C LEU A 88 1.49 6.69 9.00
N ALA A 89 2.79 6.97 8.94
CA ALA A 89 3.32 8.32 9.06
C ALA A 89 2.87 9.18 7.89
N GLU A 90 2.88 10.49 8.05
CA GLU A 90 2.70 11.36 6.89
C GLU A 90 3.92 11.27 5.97
N TRP A 91 5.10 11.43 6.55
CA TRP A 91 6.43 11.20 5.96
C TRP A 91 7.44 10.92 7.09
N HIS A 92 8.73 10.85 6.75
CA HIS A 92 9.88 10.70 7.65
C HIS A 92 9.97 9.31 8.33
N GLY A 93 9.26 8.32 7.81
CA GLY A 93 9.27 6.97 8.37
C GLY A 93 10.55 6.15 8.06
N TRP A 94 11.40 6.58 7.12
CA TRP A 94 12.68 5.92 6.86
C TRP A 94 13.77 6.45 7.79
N ALA A 95 13.55 6.33 9.08
CA ALA A 95 14.38 6.85 10.16
C ALA A 95 14.31 5.95 11.39
N GLN A 96 15.21 6.15 12.36
CA GLN A 96 15.16 5.42 13.64
C GLN A 96 13.94 5.79 14.49
N TYR A 97 13.49 7.04 14.40
CA TYR A 97 12.31 7.52 15.12
C TYR A 97 11.41 8.32 14.18
N VAL A 98 10.10 8.17 14.37
CA VAL A 98 9.09 8.94 13.62
C VAL A 98 7.91 9.29 14.52
N ALA A 99 7.39 10.52 14.37
CA ALA A 99 6.13 10.93 14.98
C ALA A 99 4.96 10.50 14.09
N VAL A 100 3.97 9.82 14.67
CA VAL A 100 2.79 9.31 13.95
C VAL A 100 1.52 9.70 14.67
N PRO A 101 0.53 10.31 14.00
CA PRO A 101 -0.78 10.58 14.57
C PRO A 101 -1.43 9.30 15.09
N THR A 102 -1.93 9.32 16.32
CA THR A 102 -2.47 8.14 17.01
C THR A 102 -3.65 7.50 16.28
N VAL A 103 -4.42 8.29 15.54
CA VAL A 103 -5.51 7.80 14.67
C VAL A 103 -5.03 6.98 13.48
N ARG A 104 -3.71 6.92 13.23
CA ARG A 104 -3.09 6.16 12.14
C ARG A 104 -2.22 4.99 12.65
N ILE A 105 -2.39 4.60 13.90
CA ILE A 105 -1.63 3.53 14.57
C ILE A 105 -2.54 2.34 14.84
N ALA A 106 -2.00 1.12 14.71
CA ALA A 106 -2.61 -0.13 15.17
C ALA A 106 -1.63 -0.86 16.09
N GLN A 107 -2.16 -1.52 17.14
CA GLN A 107 -1.35 -2.32 18.07
C GLN A 107 -1.08 -3.70 17.48
N LEU A 108 0.12 -4.22 17.69
CA LEU A 108 0.54 -5.52 17.18
C LEU A 108 0.43 -6.60 18.28
N PRO A 109 -0.24 -7.72 18.00
CA PRO A 109 -0.16 -8.92 18.83
C PRO A 109 1.22 -9.58 18.66
N ALA A 110 1.54 -10.54 19.53
CA ALA A 110 2.84 -11.19 19.55
C ALA A 110 3.13 -11.98 18.24
N GLU A 111 2.09 -12.50 17.62
CA GLU A 111 2.12 -13.36 16.43
C GLU A 111 2.49 -12.59 15.14
N VAL A 112 2.36 -11.27 15.14
CA VAL A 112 2.69 -10.42 13.98
C VAL A 112 4.08 -9.84 14.19
N ASP A 113 5.02 -10.18 13.31
CA ASP A 113 6.36 -9.61 13.33
C ASP A 113 6.41 -8.20 12.72
N ASP A 114 7.54 -7.51 12.92
CA ASP A 114 7.69 -6.12 12.51
C ASP A 114 7.75 -5.96 10.98
N ALA A 115 8.26 -6.97 10.24
CA ALA A 115 8.31 -6.94 8.78
C ALA A 115 6.91 -7.09 8.17
N ALA A 116 6.13 -8.07 8.66
CA ALA A 116 4.73 -8.24 8.28
C ALA A 116 3.92 -6.97 8.58
N ALA A 117 4.11 -6.42 9.78
CA ALA A 117 3.41 -5.21 10.22
C ALA A 117 3.73 -3.98 9.36
N ALA A 118 5.00 -3.76 9.01
CA ALA A 118 5.43 -2.65 8.16
C ALA A 118 4.87 -2.74 6.74
N ALA A 119 4.54 -3.93 6.24
CA ALA A 119 3.97 -4.10 4.90
C ALA A 119 2.52 -3.63 4.77
N LEU A 120 1.78 -3.49 5.89
CA LEU A 120 0.32 -3.30 5.92
C LEU A 120 -0.16 -1.86 5.65
N PRO A 121 0.44 -0.78 6.22
CA PRO A 121 -0.26 0.49 6.40
C PRO A 121 -0.79 1.08 5.09
N MET A 122 0.05 1.54 4.19
CA MET A 122 -0.38 2.22 2.97
C MET A 122 -1.11 1.26 2.02
N ALA A 123 -0.51 0.12 1.73
CA ALA A 123 -1.03 -0.78 0.69
C ALA A 123 -2.32 -1.48 1.15
N GLY A 124 -2.36 -1.99 2.39
CA GLY A 124 -3.52 -2.69 2.93
C GLY A 124 -4.71 -1.76 3.17
N THR A 125 -4.49 -0.57 3.76
CA THR A 125 -5.57 0.39 4.00
C THR A 125 -6.12 0.98 2.69
N THR A 126 -5.26 1.13 1.67
CA THR A 126 -5.70 1.48 0.31
C THR A 126 -6.56 0.37 -0.29
N ALA A 127 -6.16 -0.90 -0.15
CA ALA A 127 -6.94 -2.02 -0.68
C ALA A 127 -8.35 -2.07 -0.07
N ILE A 128 -8.49 -1.89 1.26
CA ILE A 128 -9.81 -1.76 1.90
C ILE A 128 -10.59 -0.59 1.27
N GLY A 129 -9.96 0.56 1.16
CA GLY A 129 -10.66 1.75 0.66
C GLY A 129 -11.13 1.65 -0.79
N VAL A 130 -10.35 1.03 -1.68
CA VAL A 130 -10.78 0.84 -3.07
C VAL A 130 -11.87 -0.21 -3.21
N LEU A 131 -11.87 -1.26 -2.37
CA LEU A 131 -12.95 -2.24 -2.30
C LEU A 131 -14.25 -1.59 -1.79
N GLU A 132 -14.19 -0.79 -0.72
CA GLU A 132 -15.33 -0.02 -0.21
C GLU A 132 -15.88 0.96 -1.27
N ALA A 133 -15.00 1.66 -2.01
CA ALA A 133 -15.39 2.57 -3.09
C ALA A 133 -16.04 1.84 -4.27
N GLY A 134 -15.70 0.57 -4.49
CA GLY A 134 -16.30 -0.29 -5.51
C GLY A 134 -17.76 -0.62 -5.24
N GLY A 135 -18.17 -0.69 -3.98
CA GLY A 135 -19.54 -1.01 -3.56
C GLY A 135 -19.68 -2.41 -2.96
N PRO A 136 -20.88 -3.00 -2.99
CA PRO A 136 -21.13 -4.33 -2.41
C PRO A 136 -20.29 -5.43 -3.09
N LEU A 137 -19.65 -6.29 -2.29
CA LEU A 137 -18.74 -7.32 -2.78
C LEU A 137 -19.29 -8.74 -2.74
N LEU A 138 -20.28 -9.02 -1.89
CA LEU A 138 -20.82 -10.36 -1.75
C LEU A 138 -21.45 -10.86 -3.07
N GLY A 139 -20.82 -11.86 -3.67
CA GLY A 139 -21.21 -12.44 -4.96
C GLY A 139 -20.81 -11.61 -6.19
N ALA A 140 -20.21 -10.42 -6.01
CA ALA A 140 -19.78 -9.55 -7.11
C ALA A 140 -18.61 -10.15 -7.89
N ASN A 141 -18.58 -9.94 -9.20
CA ASN A 141 -17.42 -10.22 -10.04
C ASN A 141 -16.49 -9.02 -10.00
N VAL A 142 -15.27 -9.21 -9.53
CA VAL A 142 -14.29 -8.12 -9.35
C VAL A 142 -13.05 -8.38 -10.21
N LEU A 143 -12.67 -7.39 -11.03
CA LEU A 143 -11.41 -7.40 -11.77
C LEU A 143 -10.38 -6.57 -11.00
N VAL A 144 -9.19 -7.14 -10.74
CA VAL A 144 -8.10 -6.44 -10.06
C VAL A 144 -6.91 -6.33 -10.99
N THR A 145 -6.56 -5.11 -11.42
CA THR A 145 -5.35 -4.87 -12.22
C THR A 145 -4.13 -4.70 -11.30
N GLY A 146 -2.94 -5.08 -11.78
CA GLY A 146 -1.73 -5.04 -10.96
C GLY A 146 -1.81 -5.93 -9.72
N ALA A 147 -2.48 -7.07 -9.83
CA ALA A 147 -2.84 -7.96 -8.73
C ALA A 147 -1.63 -8.53 -7.95
N SER A 148 -0.46 -8.65 -8.56
CA SER A 148 0.78 -9.09 -7.89
C SER A 148 1.52 -7.97 -7.14
N GLY A 149 1.06 -6.71 -7.26
CA GLY A 149 1.65 -5.56 -6.57
C GLY A 149 1.15 -5.41 -5.13
N GLY A 150 1.71 -4.45 -4.38
CA GLY A 150 1.39 -4.24 -2.96
C GLY A 150 -0.11 -4.14 -2.68
N VAL A 151 -0.82 -3.17 -3.27
CA VAL A 151 -2.26 -2.98 -3.06
C VAL A 151 -3.07 -4.13 -3.68
N GLY A 152 -2.69 -4.58 -4.89
CA GLY A 152 -3.42 -5.62 -5.61
C GLY A 152 -3.51 -6.95 -4.85
N ARG A 153 -2.42 -7.38 -4.21
CA ARG A 153 -2.39 -8.60 -3.38
C ARG A 153 -3.39 -8.55 -2.23
N TYR A 154 -3.46 -7.43 -1.53
CA TYR A 154 -4.45 -7.24 -0.47
C TYR A 154 -5.88 -7.18 -1.03
N ALA A 155 -6.08 -6.50 -2.17
CA ALA A 155 -7.39 -6.41 -2.80
C ALA A 155 -7.93 -7.78 -3.22
N VAL A 156 -7.08 -8.67 -3.76
CA VAL A 156 -7.43 -10.06 -4.09
C VAL A 156 -7.87 -10.82 -2.85
N GLN A 157 -7.06 -10.80 -1.79
CA GLN A 157 -7.35 -11.53 -0.55
C GLN A 157 -8.59 -11.01 0.16
N LEU A 158 -8.68 -9.69 0.35
CA LEU A 158 -9.80 -9.05 1.05
C LEU A 158 -11.10 -9.17 0.26
N GLY A 159 -11.05 -9.04 -1.08
CA GLY A 159 -12.21 -9.27 -1.94
C GLY A 159 -12.72 -10.70 -1.85
N ASN A 160 -11.81 -11.68 -1.87
CA ASN A 160 -12.17 -13.09 -1.68
C ASN A 160 -12.78 -13.34 -0.28
N ILE A 161 -12.20 -12.78 0.78
CA ILE A 161 -12.73 -12.85 2.16
C ILE A 161 -14.13 -12.23 2.24
N ALA A 162 -14.40 -11.17 1.47
CA ALA A 162 -15.71 -10.51 1.40
C ALA A 162 -16.74 -11.25 0.52
N GLY A 163 -16.35 -12.37 -0.09
CA GLY A 163 -17.24 -13.21 -0.91
C GLY A 163 -17.37 -12.78 -2.37
N ALA A 164 -16.43 -11.96 -2.88
CA ALA A 164 -16.36 -11.62 -4.29
C ALA A 164 -15.70 -12.74 -5.11
N LYS A 165 -16.02 -12.80 -6.39
CA LYS A 165 -15.33 -13.61 -7.39
C LYS A 165 -14.24 -12.77 -8.05
N ILE A 166 -12.98 -13.11 -7.78
CA ILE A 166 -11.86 -12.31 -8.21
C ILE A 166 -11.25 -12.85 -9.51
N THR A 167 -11.23 -12.01 -10.54
CA THR A 167 -10.35 -12.16 -11.71
C THR A 167 -9.19 -11.19 -11.54
N ALA A 168 -7.97 -11.70 -11.61
CA ALA A 168 -6.75 -10.91 -11.40
C ALA A 168 -6.00 -10.70 -12.71
N VAL A 169 -5.48 -9.49 -12.92
CA VAL A 169 -4.55 -9.21 -14.02
C VAL A 169 -3.14 -9.25 -13.47
N ALA A 170 -2.36 -10.24 -13.90
CA ALA A 170 -0.98 -10.43 -13.50
C ALA A 170 -0.17 -11.11 -14.62
N ARG A 171 1.14 -10.82 -14.70
CA ARG A 171 2.02 -11.52 -15.62
C ARG A 171 2.03 -13.03 -15.33
N SER A 172 2.27 -13.84 -16.36
CA SER A 172 2.25 -15.30 -16.28
C SER A 172 3.13 -15.87 -15.18
N GLU A 173 4.31 -15.29 -14.94
CA GLU A 173 5.26 -15.71 -13.91
C GLU A 173 4.74 -15.51 -12.48
N ARG A 174 3.67 -14.72 -12.30
CA ARG A 174 3.03 -14.43 -11.02
C ARG A 174 1.65 -15.06 -10.87
N ALA A 175 1.18 -15.78 -11.89
CA ALA A 175 -0.19 -16.28 -11.94
C ALA A 175 -0.50 -17.23 -10.76
N ASP A 176 0.39 -18.17 -10.48
CA ASP A 176 0.16 -19.16 -9.41
C ASP A 176 0.20 -18.52 -8.02
N GLU A 177 1.10 -17.53 -7.82
CA GLU A 177 1.16 -16.74 -6.61
C GLU A 177 -0.17 -16.00 -6.36
N VAL A 178 -0.73 -15.37 -7.39
CA VAL A 178 -1.99 -14.61 -7.27
C VAL A 178 -3.20 -15.54 -7.11
N ARG A 179 -3.19 -16.73 -7.72
CA ARG A 179 -4.22 -17.76 -7.46
C ARG A 179 -4.20 -18.25 -6.01
N ALA A 180 -3.00 -18.45 -5.44
CA ALA A 180 -2.86 -18.84 -4.04
C ALA A 180 -3.41 -17.78 -3.06
N LEU A 181 -3.49 -16.50 -3.47
CA LEU A 181 -4.14 -15.44 -2.70
C LEU A 181 -5.67 -15.42 -2.80
N GLY A 182 -6.27 -16.28 -3.61
CA GLY A 182 -7.73 -16.41 -3.74
C GLY A 182 -8.34 -15.88 -5.04
N ALA A 183 -7.52 -15.53 -6.05
CA ALA A 183 -8.05 -15.24 -7.38
C ALA A 183 -8.55 -16.54 -8.05
N GLN A 184 -9.80 -16.55 -8.51
CA GLN A 184 -10.37 -17.68 -9.22
C GLN A 184 -9.86 -17.77 -10.66
N GLU A 185 -9.64 -16.61 -11.29
CA GLU A 185 -9.11 -16.48 -12.64
C GLU A 185 -7.93 -15.53 -12.67
N VAL A 186 -6.93 -15.81 -13.50
CA VAL A 186 -5.80 -14.93 -13.76
C VAL A 186 -5.60 -14.78 -15.25
N VAL A 187 -5.59 -13.54 -15.73
CA VAL A 187 -5.31 -13.16 -17.12
C VAL A 187 -4.02 -12.31 -17.19
N ALA A 188 -3.36 -12.31 -18.35
CA ALA A 188 -2.10 -11.60 -18.53
C ALA A 188 -2.31 -10.08 -18.63
N GLU A 189 -3.32 -9.66 -19.37
CA GLU A 189 -3.67 -8.26 -19.61
C GLU A 189 -5.15 -8.00 -19.36
N THR A 190 -5.50 -6.74 -19.09
CA THR A 190 -6.90 -6.32 -18.90
C THR A 190 -7.74 -6.62 -20.14
N ALA A 191 -7.16 -6.53 -21.31
CA ALA A 191 -7.82 -6.83 -22.58
C ALA A 191 -8.27 -8.31 -22.70
N ASP A 192 -7.55 -9.25 -22.07
CA ASP A 192 -7.84 -10.69 -22.10
C ASP A 192 -9.02 -11.08 -21.20
N ALA A 193 -9.41 -10.23 -20.26
CA ALA A 193 -10.55 -10.48 -19.39
C ALA A 193 -11.87 -10.49 -20.19
N PRO A 194 -12.88 -11.29 -19.78
CA PRO A 194 -14.16 -11.33 -20.46
C PRO A 194 -14.86 -9.97 -20.49
N ALA A 195 -15.49 -9.65 -21.62
CA ALA A 195 -16.24 -8.41 -21.78
C ALA A 195 -17.58 -8.46 -20.98
N ASN A 196 -18.04 -7.30 -20.52
CA ASN A 196 -19.32 -7.16 -19.78
C ASN A 196 -19.50 -8.18 -18.65
N ALA A 197 -18.47 -8.36 -17.81
CA ALA A 197 -18.45 -9.41 -16.81
C ALA A 197 -18.26 -8.92 -15.36
N PHE A 198 -17.84 -7.67 -15.16
CA PHE A 198 -17.40 -7.20 -13.84
C PHE A 198 -18.29 -6.11 -13.28
N ASP A 199 -18.72 -6.30 -12.03
CA ASP A 199 -19.47 -5.32 -11.23
C ASP A 199 -18.55 -4.24 -10.67
N VAL A 200 -17.32 -4.63 -10.32
CA VAL A 200 -16.27 -3.75 -9.78
C VAL A 200 -14.96 -4.00 -10.51
N ILE A 201 -14.27 -2.93 -10.87
CA ILE A 201 -12.93 -3.00 -11.45
C ILE A 201 -11.99 -2.11 -10.61
N LEU A 202 -10.95 -2.70 -10.04
CA LEU A 202 -9.92 -2.01 -9.27
C LEU A 202 -8.73 -1.78 -10.20
N GLU A 203 -8.54 -0.51 -10.62
CA GLU A 203 -7.63 -0.15 -11.68
C GLU A 203 -6.44 0.67 -11.16
N SER A 204 -5.21 0.15 -11.36
CA SER A 204 -3.96 0.75 -10.87
C SER A 204 -2.90 0.99 -11.94
N VAL A 205 -3.20 0.65 -13.18
CA VAL A 205 -2.22 0.65 -14.27
C VAL A 205 -2.32 1.91 -15.14
N GLY A 206 -3.54 2.32 -15.50
CA GLY A 206 -3.76 3.44 -16.41
C GLY A 206 -3.49 3.07 -17.88
N GLY A 207 -3.43 4.07 -18.78
CA GLY A 207 -3.20 3.85 -20.20
C GLY A 207 -4.21 2.90 -20.82
N SER A 208 -3.74 1.98 -21.66
CA SER A 208 -4.54 0.96 -22.35
C SER A 208 -5.28 0.00 -21.39
N SER A 209 -4.78 -0.19 -20.17
CA SER A 209 -5.46 -1.02 -19.16
C SER A 209 -6.79 -0.41 -18.73
N LEU A 210 -6.82 0.91 -18.42
CA LEU A 210 -8.06 1.59 -18.08
C LEU A 210 -9.02 1.68 -19.29
N GLU A 211 -8.50 1.89 -20.50
CA GLU A 211 -9.29 1.88 -21.72
C GLU A 211 -9.98 0.53 -21.93
N ALA A 212 -9.24 -0.57 -21.77
CA ALA A 212 -9.78 -1.93 -21.84
C ALA A 212 -10.80 -2.19 -20.70
N ALA A 213 -10.52 -1.72 -19.48
CA ALA A 213 -11.38 -1.95 -18.30
C ALA A 213 -12.83 -1.49 -18.53
N VAL A 214 -13.05 -0.40 -19.27
CA VAL A 214 -14.40 0.09 -19.59
C VAL A 214 -15.22 -0.97 -20.35
N THR A 215 -14.59 -1.70 -21.26
CA THR A 215 -15.27 -2.75 -22.05
C THR A 215 -15.54 -4.04 -21.24
N LYS A 216 -14.97 -4.15 -20.04
CA LYS A 216 -15.13 -5.29 -19.13
C LYS A 216 -16.25 -5.08 -18.11
N ALA A 217 -16.67 -3.84 -17.92
CA ALA A 217 -17.67 -3.42 -16.95
C ALA A 217 -19.09 -3.84 -17.40
N VAL A 218 -19.91 -4.35 -16.48
CA VAL A 218 -21.35 -4.53 -16.68
C VAL A 218 -22.10 -3.18 -16.56
N PRO A 219 -23.38 -3.07 -16.96
CA PRO A 219 -24.16 -1.88 -16.66
C PRO A 219 -24.13 -1.51 -15.16
N ARG A 220 -23.93 -0.23 -14.86
CA ARG A 220 -23.82 0.34 -13.50
C ARG A 220 -22.60 -0.08 -12.70
N ALA A 221 -21.63 -0.75 -13.29
CA ALA A 221 -20.37 -1.13 -12.66
C ALA A 221 -19.62 0.09 -12.11
N THR A 222 -18.73 -0.14 -11.15
CA THR A 222 -17.81 0.87 -10.63
C THR A 222 -16.38 0.51 -11.00
N ILE A 223 -15.69 1.42 -11.70
CA ILE A 223 -14.26 1.34 -11.98
C ILE A 223 -13.56 2.28 -11.00
N VAL A 224 -12.80 1.74 -10.05
CA VAL A 224 -12.06 2.50 -9.05
C VAL A 224 -10.61 2.65 -9.51
N VAL A 225 -10.23 3.86 -9.89
CA VAL A 225 -8.87 4.19 -10.32
C VAL A 225 -8.08 4.69 -9.10
N PHE A 226 -7.00 3.99 -8.74
CA PHE A 226 -6.16 4.31 -7.58
C PHE A 226 -4.67 4.35 -7.88
N GLY A 227 -4.29 4.24 -9.14
CA GLY A 227 -2.91 4.31 -9.59
C GLY A 227 -2.78 4.53 -11.09
N ILE A 228 -1.55 4.84 -11.51
CA ILE A 228 -1.15 5.01 -12.91
C ILE A 228 0.26 4.44 -13.12
N SER A 229 0.41 3.13 -12.87
CA SER A 229 1.74 2.51 -12.90
C SER A 229 2.35 2.39 -14.30
N SER A 230 1.57 2.58 -15.37
CA SER A 230 2.06 2.71 -16.75
C SER A 230 2.71 4.08 -17.00
N ARG A 231 2.29 5.11 -16.25
CA ARG A 231 2.61 6.54 -16.49
C ARG A 231 2.09 7.06 -17.83
N GLU A 232 1.17 6.34 -18.48
CA GLU A 232 0.57 6.73 -19.76
C GLU A 232 -0.82 7.33 -19.54
N PRO A 233 -1.20 8.35 -20.33
CA PRO A 233 -2.55 8.89 -20.32
C PRO A 233 -3.55 7.86 -20.81
N SER A 234 -4.77 7.85 -20.26
CA SER A 234 -5.88 7.01 -20.72
C SER A 234 -6.87 7.83 -21.52
N ARG A 235 -7.43 7.26 -22.58
CA ARG A 235 -8.47 7.86 -23.43
C ARG A 235 -9.75 7.07 -23.26
N VAL A 236 -10.72 7.65 -22.57
CA VAL A 236 -12.04 7.05 -22.35
C VAL A 236 -13.08 8.07 -22.78
N GLY A 237 -13.87 7.73 -23.79
CA GLY A 237 -14.93 8.56 -24.30
C GLY A 237 -16.32 7.96 -24.09
N PHE A 238 -17.35 8.67 -24.49
CA PHE A 238 -18.74 8.24 -24.34
C PHE A 238 -19.07 6.96 -25.12
N LEU A 239 -18.45 6.80 -26.31
CA LEU A 239 -18.71 5.67 -27.20
C LEU A 239 -18.23 4.35 -26.62
N GLU A 240 -17.10 4.33 -25.89
CA GLU A 240 -16.52 3.14 -25.26
C GLU A 240 -17.49 2.55 -24.24
N PHE A 241 -18.20 3.40 -23.49
CA PHE A 241 -19.24 2.93 -22.56
C PHE A 241 -20.42 2.28 -23.30
N GLY A 242 -20.88 2.86 -24.40
CA GLY A 242 -22.01 2.35 -25.17
C GLY A 242 -21.67 1.06 -25.94
N GLN A 243 -20.56 1.05 -26.67
CA GLN A 243 -20.11 -0.11 -27.46
C GLN A 243 -19.68 -1.29 -26.57
N GLY A 244 -19.09 -1.01 -25.42
CA GLY A 244 -18.68 -2.01 -24.43
C GLY A 244 -19.83 -2.56 -23.59
N GLY A 245 -21.04 -1.98 -23.64
CA GLY A 245 -22.17 -2.40 -22.80
C GLY A 245 -22.11 -1.90 -21.35
N ALA A 246 -21.17 -1.01 -21.03
CA ALA A 246 -20.98 -0.44 -19.69
C ALA A 246 -21.94 0.75 -19.42
N TYR A 247 -23.22 0.57 -19.72
CA TYR A 247 -24.22 1.62 -19.55
C TYR A 247 -24.33 2.07 -18.09
N GLU A 248 -24.32 3.38 -17.86
CA GLU A 248 -24.37 3.98 -16.52
C GLU A 248 -23.21 3.57 -15.60
N ALA A 249 -22.16 2.95 -16.12
CA ALA A 249 -20.95 2.67 -15.34
C ALA A 249 -20.25 3.99 -14.95
N ARG A 250 -19.55 3.97 -13.85
CA ARG A 250 -18.86 5.14 -13.30
C ARG A 250 -17.40 4.86 -13.06
N ILE A 251 -16.58 5.89 -13.29
CA ILE A 251 -15.16 5.89 -12.92
C ILE A 251 -15.01 6.76 -11.68
N VAL A 252 -14.43 6.20 -10.63
CA VAL A 252 -14.19 6.88 -9.36
C VAL A 252 -12.68 6.92 -9.11
N SER A 253 -12.11 8.09 -8.87
CA SER A 253 -10.73 8.21 -8.43
C SER A 253 -10.64 8.05 -6.92
N TYR A 254 -9.68 7.23 -6.44
CA TYR A 254 -9.44 7.01 -5.02
C TYR A 254 -8.05 7.52 -4.61
N PHE A 255 -8.01 8.37 -3.59
CA PHE A 255 -6.79 8.90 -3.00
C PHE A 255 -6.78 8.61 -1.50
N SER A 256 -5.85 7.79 -1.03
CA SER A 256 -5.77 7.31 0.36
C SER A 256 -5.65 8.44 1.40
N HIS A 257 -4.95 9.53 1.09
CA HIS A 257 -4.73 10.63 2.03
C HIS A 257 -6.02 11.36 2.48
N TYR A 258 -7.07 11.36 1.66
CA TYR A 258 -8.38 11.91 2.08
C TYR A 258 -9.09 11.04 3.12
N HIS A 259 -8.61 9.82 3.36
CA HIS A 259 -9.20 8.86 4.28
C HIS A 259 -8.31 8.60 5.52
N ALA A 260 -7.41 9.53 5.84
CA ALA A 260 -6.43 9.39 6.92
C ALA A 260 -7.05 9.04 8.29
N HIS A 261 -8.27 9.56 8.58
CA HIS A 261 -9.02 9.29 9.80
C HIS A 261 -9.53 7.84 9.94
N LEU A 262 -9.53 7.07 8.85
CA LEU A 262 -9.92 5.65 8.85
C LEU A 262 -8.74 4.69 8.97
N VAL A 263 -7.51 5.19 8.87
CA VAL A 263 -6.31 4.37 8.76
C VAL A 263 -6.15 3.45 9.96
N GLY A 264 -6.19 3.95 11.19
CA GLY A 264 -5.98 3.12 12.39
C GLY A 264 -6.97 1.96 12.48
N ARG A 265 -8.27 2.21 12.24
CA ARG A 265 -9.30 1.15 12.24
C ARG A 265 -9.05 0.11 11.14
N ARG A 266 -8.75 0.55 9.92
CA ARG A 266 -8.47 -0.36 8.80
C ARG A 266 -7.19 -1.15 9.04
N LEU A 267 -6.17 -0.49 9.57
CA LEU A 267 -4.88 -1.11 9.87
C LEU A 267 -5.02 -2.16 10.99
N GLN A 268 -5.78 -1.86 12.06
CA GLN A 268 -6.05 -2.85 13.11
C GLN A 268 -6.76 -4.08 12.54
N PHE A 269 -7.76 -3.91 11.69
CA PHE A 269 -8.43 -5.03 11.02
C PHE A 269 -7.45 -5.89 10.20
N LEU A 270 -6.50 -5.27 9.48
CA LEU A 270 -5.47 -6.00 8.73
C LEU A 270 -4.52 -6.76 9.66
N VAL A 271 -4.08 -6.13 10.74
CA VAL A 271 -3.24 -6.75 11.78
C VAL A 271 -3.93 -7.96 12.37
N ASP A 272 -5.22 -7.87 12.70
CA ASP A 272 -6.01 -8.97 13.24
C ASP A 272 -6.12 -10.15 12.24
N LEU A 273 -6.30 -9.85 10.94
CA LEU A 273 -6.32 -10.87 9.89
C LEU A 273 -4.96 -11.57 9.72
N VAL A 274 -3.85 -10.82 9.78
CA VAL A 274 -2.50 -11.40 9.72
C VAL A 274 -2.22 -12.26 10.95
N GLY A 275 -2.54 -11.76 12.15
CA GLY A 275 -2.38 -12.51 13.40
C GLY A 275 -3.21 -13.80 13.43
N ALA A 276 -4.36 -13.82 12.77
CA ALA A 276 -5.20 -15.00 12.60
C ALA A 276 -4.76 -15.93 11.43
N GLY A 277 -3.68 -15.62 10.71
CA GLY A 277 -3.21 -16.38 9.56
C GLY A 277 -4.18 -16.34 8.35
N ARG A 278 -5.07 -15.34 8.29
CA ARG A 278 -6.09 -15.19 7.23
C ARG A 278 -5.70 -14.21 6.13
N LEU A 279 -4.63 -13.47 6.32
CA LEU A 279 -4.08 -12.51 5.36
C LEU A 279 -2.56 -12.70 5.27
N ASP A 280 -2.05 -12.92 4.07
CA ASP A 280 -0.63 -12.89 3.77
C ASP A 280 -0.17 -11.42 3.68
N PRO A 281 0.79 -10.97 4.53
CA PRO A 281 1.28 -9.59 4.51
C PRO A 281 2.05 -9.23 3.25
N GLY A 282 2.40 -10.20 2.42
CA GLY A 282 2.96 -9.97 1.09
C GLY A 282 4.36 -9.37 1.09
N VAL A 283 5.22 -9.72 2.06
CA VAL A 283 6.62 -9.33 2.06
C VAL A 283 7.36 -10.10 0.97
N GLY A 284 7.70 -9.42 -0.12
CA GLY A 284 8.35 -10.01 -1.29
C GLY A 284 9.84 -9.69 -1.38
N TYR A 285 10.32 -8.74 -0.60
CA TYR A 285 11.72 -8.36 -0.47
C TYR A 285 11.97 -7.88 0.95
N GLU A 286 12.99 -8.43 1.61
CA GLU A 286 13.41 -8.03 2.95
C GLU A 286 14.93 -7.85 2.99
N ALA A 287 15.40 -6.73 3.58
CA ALA A 287 16.80 -6.41 3.71
C ALA A 287 17.06 -5.44 4.87
N SER A 288 18.34 -5.18 5.20
CA SER A 288 18.71 -4.03 6.04
C SER A 288 18.44 -2.71 5.31
N TRP A 289 18.06 -1.67 6.03
CA TRP A 289 17.86 -0.33 5.48
C TRP A 289 19.12 0.27 4.83
N GLU A 290 20.30 -0.23 5.17
CA GLU A 290 21.55 0.12 4.49
C GLU A 290 21.57 -0.32 3.01
N GLN A 291 20.71 -1.30 2.65
CA GLN A 291 20.52 -1.80 1.29
C GLN A 291 19.29 -1.17 0.59
N LEU A 292 18.80 -0.02 1.09
CA LEU A 292 17.58 0.61 0.56
C LEU A 292 17.70 0.94 -0.93
N ASN A 293 18.85 1.40 -1.42
CA ASN A 293 19.01 1.70 -2.84
C ASN A 293 18.81 0.46 -3.72
N ASP A 294 19.27 -0.73 -3.27
CA ASP A 294 19.02 -2.00 -3.97
C ASP A 294 17.53 -2.37 -3.98
N ALA A 295 16.81 -2.09 -2.88
CA ALA A 295 15.38 -2.30 -2.77
C ALA A 295 14.59 -1.37 -3.69
N LEU A 296 14.99 -0.09 -3.80
CA LEU A 296 14.39 0.88 -4.73
C LEU A 296 14.57 0.43 -6.19
N ASP A 297 15.76 -0.04 -6.56
CA ASP A 297 16.05 -0.57 -7.89
C ASP A 297 15.24 -1.84 -8.19
N ALA A 298 15.15 -2.76 -7.22
CA ALA A 298 14.38 -3.99 -7.37
C ALA A 298 12.88 -3.69 -7.54
N LEU A 299 12.33 -2.72 -6.79
CA LEU A 299 10.94 -2.28 -6.91
C LEU A 299 10.66 -1.61 -8.26
N GLU A 300 11.55 -0.72 -8.72
CA GLU A 300 11.41 -0.04 -10.01
C GLU A 300 11.41 -1.04 -11.16
N GLN A 301 12.33 -2.01 -11.12
CA GLN A 301 12.48 -3.07 -12.11
C GLN A 301 11.46 -4.21 -11.95
N ARG A 302 10.55 -4.14 -10.97
CA ARG A 302 9.50 -5.15 -10.72
C ARG A 302 10.08 -6.56 -10.52
N ARG A 303 11.24 -6.71 -9.84
CA ARG A 303 11.91 -8.00 -9.62
C ARG A 303 11.18 -8.89 -8.62
N PHE A 304 10.32 -8.34 -7.77
CA PHE A 304 9.52 -9.08 -6.78
C PHE A 304 8.04 -8.68 -6.83
N GLY A 305 7.16 -9.51 -6.28
CA GLY A 305 5.77 -9.19 -5.98
C GLY A 305 5.62 -8.67 -4.56
N GLY A 306 4.49 -8.02 -4.24
CA GLY A 306 4.22 -7.56 -2.88
C GLY A 306 5.02 -6.32 -2.47
N LYS A 307 5.50 -6.32 -1.22
CA LYS A 307 6.13 -5.18 -0.54
C LYS A 307 7.63 -5.40 -0.33
N ALA A 308 8.41 -4.34 -0.47
CA ALA A 308 9.78 -4.29 0.03
C ALA A 308 9.78 -3.75 1.46
N VAL A 309 10.38 -4.49 2.37
CA VAL A 309 10.50 -4.14 3.79
C VAL A 309 11.97 -4.04 4.16
N LEU A 310 12.34 -3.01 4.86
CA LEU A 310 13.70 -2.74 5.34
C LEU A 310 13.71 -2.74 6.87
N THR A 311 14.65 -3.49 7.45
CA THR A 311 14.85 -3.56 8.91
C THR A 311 15.82 -2.46 9.36
N VAL A 312 15.44 -1.73 10.40
CA VAL A 312 16.25 -0.69 11.04
C VAL A 312 16.98 -1.30 12.24
N ARG A 313 18.31 -1.20 12.25
CA ARG A 313 19.16 -1.69 13.34
C ARG A 313 20.07 -0.60 13.86
#